data_f2c2fd1e4b6ccd286f6c855e19b071e7
#
_entry.id   f2c2fd1e4b6ccd286f6c855e19b071e7
#
_cell.length_a   1.000
_cell.length_b   1.000
_cell.length_c   1.000
_cell.angle_alpha   90.00
_cell.angle_beta   90.00
_cell.angle_gamma   90.00
#
_symmetry.space_group_name_H-M   'P 1'
#
loop_
_entity.id
_entity.type
_entity.pdbx_description
1 polymer ?
#
loop_
_entity_poly.entity_id
_entity_poly.type
_entity_poly.pdbx_seq_one_letter_code
_entity_poly.pdbx_strand_id
1 'polypeptide(L)'
;MLLLKLAFRNILRQRRRTILTVLSMTGGYVLCCLSFSLTEGSYKNVIRIFTMDHTGHIQIHRDDYLQRPKVFKGIDDTPEQRQEIQSQPGVLSIAPRVFAPALAYAGSRNTPVQIVGAEPQLEKTTSRLFNKVNQGQYFNASPNADGYYSAMLGIGVAESLRIKIGDELILISQGADGSIANDIYIVTALVGTRNSWDRNKVYLPLSVAQEFLSFYGKVHQYSLLLEDENAVTRITQSLTTALPTLSVNPWMQVEATFYNSMEADKRGNRFTLLIIVFIVFIGVLNTVLMSVLERTREFGVLKAIGSRPGTIAGLILIETMMLASMSL
;
A
#
# COMPACT_ATOMS: atom_id res chain seq x y z
N MET A 1 -1.28 11.29 -51.02
CA MET A 1 -0.61 10.07 -51.48
C MET A 1 0.87 10.27 -51.87
N LEU A 2 1.22 11.31 -52.69
CA LEU A 2 2.60 11.54 -53.14
C LEU A 2 3.59 11.78 -52.01
N LEU A 3 3.25 12.63 -51.01
CA LEU A 3 4.09 12.95 -49.85
C LEU A 3 4.43 11.72 -49.01
N LEU A 4 3.45 10.84 -48.74
CA LEU A 4 3.66 9.58 -48.00
C LEU A 4 4.66 8.65 -48.73
N LYS A 5 4.53 8.54 -50.10
CA LYS A 5 5.41 7.71 -50.92
C LYS A 5 6.85 8.25 -50.96
N LEU A 6 6.99 9.58 -50.97
CA LEU A 6 8.28 10.26 -50.87
C LEU A 6 8.93 10.08 -49.51
N ALA A 7 8.16 10.28 -48.42
CA ALA A 7 8.63 10.10 -47.04
C ALA A 7 9.14 8.66 -46.83
N PHE A 8 8.38 7.65 -47.21
CA PHE A 8 8.77 6.24 -47.09
C PHE A 8 10.07 5.92 -47.88
N ARG A 9 10.17 6.41 -49.11
CA ARG A 9 11.37 6.22 -49.94
C ARG A 9 12.60 6.90 -49.32
N ASN A 10 12.45 8.06 -48.71
CA ASN A 10 13.51 8.78 -48.02
C ASN A 10 14.01 8.02 -46.79
N ILE A 11 13.11 7.46 -45.98
CA ILE A 11 13.43 6.63 -44.80
C ILE A 11 14.29 5.42 -45.23
N LEU A 12 13.91 4.72 -46.30
CA LEU A 12 14.64 3.55 -46.81
C LEU A 12 15.99 3.89 -47.42
N ARG A 13 16.17 5.10 -47.97
CA ARG A 13 17.43 5.53 -48.62
C ARG A 13 18.54 5.80 -47.59
N GLN A 14 18.19 6.26 -46.36
CA GLN A 14 19.16 6.57 -45.31
C GLN A 14 19.13 5.56 -44.15
N ARG A 15 19.29 4.29 -44.44
CA ARG A 15 19.09 3.16 -43.52
C ARG A 15 19.83 3.31 -42.17
N ARG A 16 21.14 3.65 -42.19
CA ARG A 16 21.94 3.78 -40.95
C ARG A 16 21.36 4.81 -39.99
N ARG A 17 20.94 5.95 -40.51
CA ARG A 17 20.38 7.03 -39.73
C ARG A 17 18.98 6.68 -39.24
N THR A 18 18.13 6.14 -40.10
CA THR A 18 16.79 5.65 -39.73
C THR A 18 16.87 4.68 -38.56
N ILE A 19 17.76 3.69 -38.64
CA ILE A 19 17.98 2.71 -37.57
C ILE A 19 18.40 3.41 -36.27
N LEU A 20 19.37 4.32 -36.30
CA LEU A 20 19.84 5.04 -35.12
C LEU A 20 18.72 5.89 -34.50
N THR A 21 17.92 6.58 -35.32
CA THR A 21 16.79 7.40 -34.84
C THR A 21 15.71 6.53 -34.22
N VAL A 22 15.31 5.46 -34.91
CA VAL A 22 14.31 4.52 -34.40
C VAL A 22 14.80 3.87 -33.10
N LEU A 23 16.05 3.42 -33.04
CA LEU A 23 16.64 2.81 -31.84
C LEU A 23 16.65 3.79 -30.65
N SER A 24 17.01 5.06 -30.89
CA SER A 24 16.99 6.11 -29.86
C SER A 24 15.57 6.40 -29.35
N MET A 25 14.59 6.50 -30.27
CA MET A 25 13.18 6.71 -29.92
C MET A 25 12.61 5.51 -29.15
N THR A 26 12.82 4.28 -29.66
CA THR A 26 12.39 3.03 -29.01
C THR A 26 13.03 2.90 -27.62
N GLY A 27 14.33 3.16 -27.52
CA GLY A 27 15.04 3.10 -26.23
C GLY A 27 14.46 4.08 -25.21
N GLY A 28 14.20 5.32 -25.62
CA GLY A 28 13.55 6.32 -24.75
C GLY A 28 12.13 5.93 -24.35
N TYR A 29 11.33 5.43 -25.29
CA TYR A 29 9.98 4.95 -25.03
C TYR A 29 9.96 3.76 -24.05
N VAL A 30 10.77 2.74 -24.29
CA VAL A 30 10.90 1.57 -23.42
C VAL A 30 11.33 1.99 -22.01
N LEU A 31 12.28 2.92 -21.90
CA LEU A 31 12.74 3.42 -20.60
C LEU A 31 11.63 4.16 -19.84
N CYS A 32 10.84 4.98 -20.51
CA CYS A 32 9.67 5.63 -19.93
C CYS A 32 8.60 4.62 -19.48
N CYS A 33 8.27 3.64 -20.31
CA CYS A 33 7.32 2.59 -19.99
C CYS A 33 7.75 1.75 -18.80
N LEU A 34 9.02 1.33 -18.76
CA LEU A 34 9.59 0.58 -17.65
C LEU A 34 9.55 1.38 -16.36
N SER A 35 10.00 2.64 -16.39
CA SER A 35 9.97 3.52 -15.21
C SER A 35 8.55 3.71 -14.70
N PHE A 36 7.59 3.97 -15.56
CA PHE A 36 6.19 4.13 -15.18
C PHE A 36 5.60 2.84 -14.59
N SER A 37 5.81 1.70 -15.25
CA SER A 37 5.29 0.40 -14.80
C SER A 37 5.88 -0.04 -13.46
N LEU A 38 7.20 0.12 -13.28
CA LEU A 38 7.87 -0.21 -12.02
C LEU A 38 7.37 0.67 -10.88
N THR A 39 7.21 1.96 -11.13
CA THR A 39 6.72 2.90 -10.14
C THR A 39 5.29 2.59 -9.71
N GLU A 40 4.38 2.47 -10.67
CA GLU A 40 2.96 2.20 -10.39
C GLU A 40 2.78 0.84 -9.70
N GLY A 41 3.50 -0.18 -10.17
CA GLY A 41 3.51 -1.51 -9.55
C GLY A 41 4.05 -1.49 -8.12
N SER A 42 5.11 -0.73 -7.86
CA SER A 42 5.69 -0.59 -6.52
C SER A 42 4.72 0.07 -5.56
N TYR A 43 4.06 1.17 -5.95
CA TYR A 43 3.10 1.84 -5.07
C TYR A 43 1.87 0.97 -4.76
N LYS A 44 1.30 0.28 -5.75
CA LYS A 44 0.22 -0.66 -5.52
C LYS A 44 0.61 -1.77 -4.54
N ASN A 45 1.80 -2.33 -4.72
CA ASN A 45 2.30 -3.37 -3.83
C ASN A 45 2.53 -2.86 -2.40
N VAL A 46 3.09 -1.65 -2.24
CA VAL A 46 3.30 -1.02 -0.93
C VAL A 46 1.97 -0.75 -0.24
N ILE A 47 0.97 -0.19 -0.93
CA ILE A 47 -0.36 0.05 -0.37
C ILE A 47 -0.99 -1.27 0.07
N ARG A 48 -0.97 -2.30 -0.78
CA ARG A 48 -1.52 -3.61 -0.48
C ARG A 48 -0.86 -4.26 0.75
N ILE A 49 0.47 -4.27 0.81
CA ILE A 49 1.19 -4.81 1.97
C ILE A 49 0.81 -4.03 3.22
N PHE A 50 0.82 -2.70 3.14
CA PHE A 50 0.54 -1.82 4.26
C PHE A 50 -0.88 -2.02 4.80
N THR A 51 -1.88 -2.03 3.93
CA THR A 51 -3.28 -2.22 4.34
C THR A 51 -3.54 -3.62 4.88
N MET A 52 -3.04 -4.66 4.24
CA MET A 52 -3.22 -6.04 4.71
C MET A 52 -2.42 -6.37 5.97
N ASP A 53 -1.28 -5.70 6.18
CA ASP A 53 -0.39 -6.01 7.31
C ASP A 53 -0.67 -5.16 8.55
N HIS A 54 -1.31 -4.01 8.40
CA HIS A 54 -1.42 -3.04 9.48
C HIS A 54 -2.82 -2.46 9.66
N THR A 55 -3.32 -1.71 8.68
CA THR A 55 -4.52 -0.87 8.89
C THR A 55 -5.84 -1.52 8.50
N GLY A 56 -5.87 -2.45 7.56
CA GLY A 56 -7.05 -2.71 6.74
C GLY A 56 -7.25 -1.59 5.70
N HIS A 57 -8.26 -1.71 4.86
CA HIS A 57 -8.63 -0.68 3.90
C HIS A 57 -9.45 0.45 4.53
N ILE A 58 -10.32 0.10 5.49
CA ILE A 58 -11.15 1.02 6.25
C ILE A 58 -11.12 0.59 7.72
N GLN A 59 -11.11 1.56 8.62
CA GLN A 59 -11.29 1.34 10.05
C GLN A 59 -12.54 2.05 10.56
N ILE A 60 -13.26 1.39 11.44
CA ILE A 60 -14.43 1.95 12.12
C ILE A 60 -14.11 2.05 13.60
N HIS A 61 -14.32 3.23 14.16
CA HIS A 61 -14.06 3.55 15.55
C HIS A 61 -15.25 4.24 16.19
N ARG A 62 -15.23 4.38 17.50
CA ARG A 62 -16.17 5.24 18.23
C ARG A 62 -15.60 6.65 18.35
N ASP A 63 -16.39 7.65 18.03
CA ASP A 63 -16.08 9.08 18.21
C ASP A 63 -14.68 9.46 17.67
N ASP A 64 -13.88 10.13 18.47
CA ASP A 64 -12.52 10.59 18.20
C ASP A 64 -11.43 9.58 18.64
N TYR A 65 -11.74 8.28 18.72
CA TYR A 65 -10.78 7.26 19.18
C TYR A 65 -9.46 7.31 18.40
N LEU A 66 -9.52 7.51 17.10
CA LEU A 66 -8.32 7.54 16.26
C LEU A 66 -7.34 8.66 16.66
N GLN A 67 -7.87 9.84 17.06
CA GLN A 67 -7.07 11.01 17.46
C GLN A 67 -6.70 10.96 18.95
N ARG A 68 -7.57 10.37 19.76
CA ARG A 68 -7.42 10.31 21.22
C ARG A 68 -7.77 8.91 21.73
N PRO A 69 -6.89 7.92 21.51
CA PRO A 69 -7.14 6.55 21.93
C PRO A 69 -7.22 6.46 23.46
N LYS A 70 -8.30 5.85 23.94
CA LYS A 70 -8.54 5.57 25.35
C LYS A 70 -9.14 4.18 25.49
N VAL A 71 -8.71 3.40 26.50
CA VAL A 71 -9.14 2.01 26.69
C VAL A 71 -10.65 1.89 26.90
N PHE A 72 -11.31 2.91 27.48
CA PHE A 72 -12.76 2.90 27.71
C PHE A 72 -13.62 3.30 26.49
N LYS A 73 -13.01 3.85 25.42
CA LYS A 73 -13.74 4.23 24.20
C LYS A 73 -13.90 3.02 23.28
N GLY A 74 -15.04 2.37 23.35
CA GLY A 74 -15.33 1.19 22.55
C GLY A 74 -16.64 1.25 21.82
N ILE A 75 -16.74 0.46 20.76
CA ILE A 75 -17.96 0.14 20.03
C ILE A 75 -18.56 -1.10 20.69
N ASP A 76 -19.85 -1.13 20.88
CA ASP A 76 -20.55 -2.34 21.33
C ASP A 76 -20.50 -3.39 20.22
N ASP A 77 -19.84 -4.52 20.50
CA ASP A 77 -19.56 -5.55 19.50
C ASP A 77 -20.69 -6.59 19.49
N THR A 78 -21.75 -6.28 18.75
CA THR A 78 -22.92 -7.16 18.61
C THR A 78 -22.92 -7.88 17.28
N PRO A 79 -23.53 -9.10 17.21
CA PRO A 79 -23.68 -9.83 15.94
C PRO A 79 -24.39 -9.01 14.86
N GLU A 80 -25.40 -8.22 15.24
CA GLU A 80 -26.16 -7.36 14.34
C GLU A 80 -25.29 -6.29 13.72
N GLN A 81 -24.43 -5.63 14.52
CA GLN A 81 -23.52 -4.61 14.03
C GLN A 81 -22.45 -5.19 13.11
N ARG A 82 -21.90 -6.35 13.46
CA ARG A 82 -20.96 -7.08 12.58
C ARG A 82 -21.63 -7.43 11.24
N GLN A 83 -22.86 -7.92 11.27
CA GLN A 83 -23.61 -8.27 10.07
C GLN A 83 -23.93 -7.04 9.23
N GLU A 84 -24.33 -5.94 9.83
CA GLU A 84 -24.60 -4.66 9.15
C GLU A 84 -23.36 -4.18 8.40
N ILE A 85 -22.18 -4.21 9.03
CA ILE A 85 -20.92 -3.81 8.39
C ILE A 85 -20.54 -4.79 7.28
N GLN A 86 -20.63 -6.09 7.52
CA GLN A 86 -20.21 -7.12 6.58
C GLN A 86 -21.15 -7.24 5.36
N SER A 87 -22.41 -6.89 5.50
CA SER A 87 -23.39 -6.91 4.42
C SER A 87 -23.25 -5.74 3.42
N GLN A 88 -22.40 -4.76 3.72
CA GLN A 88 -22.16 -3.64 2.81
C GLN A 88 -21.46 -4.11 1.52
N PRO A 89 -21.98 -3.73 0.33
CA PRO A 89 -21.43 -4.17 -0.94
C PRO A 89 -19.94 -3.79 -1.09
N GLY A 90 -19.10 -4.78 -1.35
CA GLY A 90 -17.66 -4.62 -1.53
C GLY A 90 -16.82 -4.81 -0.26
N VAL A 91 -17.42 -5.08 0.90
CA VAL A 91 -16.71 -5.51 2.10
C VAL A 91 -16.45 -7.02 2.00
N LEU A 92 -15.17 -7.40 1.96
CA LEU A 92 -14.76 -8.80 1.88
C LEU A 92 -14.75 -9.47 3.25
N SER A 93 -14.17 -8.81 4.25
CA SER A 93 -14.06 -9.31 5.61
C SER A 93 -13.90 -8.20 6.63
N ILE A 94 -14.21 -8.52 7.89
CA ILE A 94 -14.07 -7.63 9.05
C ILE A 94 -13.30 -8.33 10.15
N ALA A 95 -12.48 -7.59 10.90
CA ALA A 95 -11.80 -8.08 12.10
C ALA A 95 -11.99 -7.09 13.25
N PRO A 96 -12.68 -7.48 14.33
CA PRO A 96 -12.77 -6.70 15.55
C PRO A 96 -11.44 -6.75 16.30
N ARG A 97 -11.01 -5.61 16.83
CA ARG A 97 -9.76 -5.50 17.59
C ARG A 97 -9.91 -4.67 18.84
N VAL A 98 -9.18 -5.08 19.87
CA VAL A 98 -9.02 -4.36 21.12
C VAL A 98 -7.55 -3.97 21.28
N PHE A 99 -7.28 -2.77 21.76
CA PHE A 99 -5.93 -2.27 21.96
C PHE A 99 -5.76 -1.74 23.40
N ALA A 100 -4.63 -2.05 24.02
CA ALA A 100 -4.23 -1.42 25.27
C ALA A 100 -2.72 -1.31 25.39
N PRO A 101 -2.19 -0.25 25.99
CA PRO A 101 -0.81 -0.23 26.44
C PRO A 101 -0.64 -1.18 27.62
N ALA A 102 0.48 -1.89 27.69
CA ALA A 102 0.78 -2.77 28.80
C ALA A 102 2.27 -2.81 29.09
N LEU A 103 2.62 -3.34 30.24
CA LEU A 103 3.98 -3.71 30.60
C LEU A 103 4.07 -5.24 30.63
N ALA A 104 4.95 -5.79 29.83
CA ALA A 104 5.20 -7.23 29.73
C ALA A 104 6.42 -7.60 30.57
N TYR A 105 6.32 -8.68 31.34
CA TYR A 105 7.37 -9.20 32.20
C TYR A 105 7.69 -10.65 31.88
N ALA A 106 8.99 -10.99 31.99
CA ALA A 106 9.48 -12.35 32.00
C ALA A 106 10.67 -12.43 32.96
N GLY A 107 10.48 -13.10 34.10
CA GLY A 107 11.42 -13.09 35.22
C GLY A 107 11.71 -11.68 35.72
N SER A 108 12.97 -11.23 35.68
CA SER A 108 13.37 -9.89 36.13
C SER A 108 13.33 -8.81 35.05
N ARG A 109 12.94 -9.16 33.82
CA ARG A 109 12.93 -8.24 32.68
C ARG A 109 11.52 -7.74 32.39
N ASN A 110 11.45 -6.51 31.93
CA ASN A 110 10.22 -5.93 31.46
C ASN A 110 10.41 -5.08 30.20
N THR A 111 9.32 -4.89 29.46
CA THR A 111 9.31 -4.02 28.27
C THR A 111 7.89 -3.49 28.05
N PRO A 112 7.74 -2.22 27.64
CA PRO A 112 6.43 -1.71 27.24
C PRO A 112 5.98 -2.37 25.94
N VAL A 113 4.70 -2.75 25.89
CA VAL A 113 4.07 -3.42 24.74
C VAL A 113 2.71 -2.83 24.44
N GLN A 114 2.22 -3.06 23.23
CA GLN A 114 0.82 -2.87 22.88
C GLN A 114 0.12 -4.23 22.82
N ILE A 115 -0.90 -4.41 23.64
CA ILE A 115 -1.80 -5.57 23.50
C ILE A 115 -2.69 -5.33 22.29
N VAL A 116 -2.87 -6.38 21.51
CA VAL A 116 -3.84 -6.46 20.41
C VAL A 116 -4.70 -7.70 20.64
N GLY A 117 -5.92 -7.48 21.12
CA GLY A 117 -6.94 -8.51 21.19
C GLY A 117 -7.59 -8.68 19.82
N ALA A 118 -7.52 -9.88 19.23
CA ALA A 118 -8.08 -10.15 17.92
C ALA A 118 -8.80 -11.51 17.89
N GLU A 119 -9.84 -11.60 17.09
CA GLU A 119 -10.54 -12.88 16.88
C GLU A 119 -9.79 -13.73 15.87
N PRO A 120 -9.25 -14.91 16.26
CA PRO A 120 -8.27 -15.64 15.46
C PRO A 120 -8.75 -15.97 14.04
N GLN A 121 -10.02 -16.34 13.86
CA GLN A 121 -10.56 -16.75 12.56
C GLN A 121 -10.81 -15.55 11.64
N LEU A 122 -11.41 -14.48 12.18
CA LEU A 122 -11.68 -13.25 11.42
C LEU A 122 -10.37 -12.51 11.07
N GLU A 123 -9.41 -12.48 11.99
CA GLU A 123 -8.10 -11.87 11.74
C GLU A 123 -7.35 -12.60 10.61
N LYS A 124 -7.44 -13.94 10.55
CA LYS A 124 -6.79 -14.74 9.50
C LYS A 124 -7.31 -14.43 8.10
N THR A 125 -8.57 -14.03 7.96
CA THR A 125 -9.19 -13.66 6.67
C THR A 125 -9.04 -12.18 6.33
N THR A 126 -8.84 -11.33 7.33
CA THR A 126 -8.83 -9.88 7.16
C THR A 126 -7.42 -9.30 7.09
N SER A 127 -6.44 -9.97 7.70
CA SER A 127 -5.05 -9.52 7.69
C SER A 127 -4.08 -10.65 7.36
N ARG A 128 -2.81 -10.28 7.21
CA ARG A 128 -1.72 -11.24 6.97
C ARG A 128 -1.05 -11.71 8.27
N LEU A 129 -1.66 -11.47 9.43
CA LEU A 129 -1.08 -11.83 10.73
C LEU A 129 -0.70 -13.31 10.81
N PHE A 130 -1.57 -14.19 10.31
CA PHE A 130 -1.29 -15.63 10.26
C PHE A 130 -0.01 -15.96 9.47
N ASN A 131 0.23 -15.28 8.36
CA ASN A 131 1.40 -15.51 7.50
C ASN A 131 2.69 -14.92 8.09
N LYS A 132 2.59 -14.09 9.12
CA LYS A 132 3.73 -13.47 9.81
C LYS A 132 4.22 -14.29 11.01
N VAL A 133 3.59 -15.41 11.33
CA VAL A 133 4.06 -16.33 12.36
C VAL A 133 5.33 -17.00 11.86
N ASN A 134 6.47 -16.63 12.47
CA ASN A 134 7.78 -17.16 12.07
C ASN A 134 8.12 -18.46 12.79
N GLN A 135 7.68 -18.59 14.04
CA GLN A 135 7.95 -19.74 14.90
C GLN A 135 6.74 -19.99 15.78
N GLY A 136 6.45 -21.27 16.08
CA GLY A 136 5.35 -21.66 16.93
C GLY A 136 4.02 -21.85 16.22
N GLN A 137 2.94 -21.73 16.96
CA GLN A 137 1.58 -21.96 16.48
C GLN A 137 0.74 -20.71 16.65
N TYR A 138 -0.08 -20.44 15.64
CA TYR A 138 -1.05 -19.35 15.67
C TYR A 138 -2.00 -19.52 16.88
N PHE A 139 -2.30 -18.42 17.57
CA PHE A 139 -3.12 -18.43 18.77
C PHE A 139 -4.55 -18.93 18.52
N ASN A 140 -5.15 -19.47 19.56
CA ASN A 140 -6.56 -19.88 19.58
C ASN A 140 -7.26 -19.27 20.81
N ALA A 141 -8.57 -19.37 20.85
CA ALA A 141 -9.37 -18.81 21.94
C ALA A 141 -9.48 -19.74 23.17
N SER A 142 -8.96 -20.98 23.08
CA SER A 142 -9.06 -21.97 24.16
C SER A 142 -7.82 -21.94 25.04
N PRO A 143 -7.96 -22.09 26.37
CA PRO A 143 -6.83 -22.27 27.25
C PRO A 143 -6.12 -23.62 27.01
N ASN A 144 -4.87 -23.73 27.44
CA ASN A 144 -4.13 -24.99 27.45
C ASN A 144 -4.64 -25.93 28.59
N ALA A 145 -4.01 -27.12 28.75
CA ALA A 145 -4.39 -28.10 29.76
C ALA A 145 -4.23 -27.57 31.20
N ASP A 146 -3.35 -26.58 31.42
CA ASP A 146 -3.08 -25.98 32.71
C ASP A 146 -3.96 -24.72 32.97
N GLY A 147 -4.88 -24.40 32.03
CA GLY A 147 -5.80 -23.28 32.15
C GLY A 147 -5.26 -21.93 31.65
N TYR A 148 -4.02 -21.85 31.13
CA TYR A 148 -3.43 -20.64 30.61
C TYR A 148 -3.81 -20.37 29.15
N TYR A 149 -4.05 -19.11 28.82
CA TYR A 149 -4.29 -18.68 27.46
C TYR A 149 -2.99 -18.42 26.68
N SER A 150 -3.09 -18.54 25.36
CA SER A 150 -1.98 -18.33 24.44
C SER A 150 -1.73 -16.84 24.16
N ALA A 151 -0.45 -16.45 24.08
CA ALA A 151 -0.01 -15.15 23.59
C ALA A 151 0.98 -15.31 22.43
N MET A 152 0.81 -14.53 21.35
CA MET A 152 1.83 -14.40 20.32
C MET A 152 2.59 -13.08 20.53
N LEU A 153 3.91 -13.14 20.41
CA LEU A 153 4.78 -11.99 20.65
C LEU A 153 5.41 -11.47 19.38
N GLY A 154 5.43 -10.16 19.23
CA GLY A 154 6.33 -9.51 18.29
C GLY A 154 7.78 -9.82 18.62
N ILE A 155 8.60 -10.00 17.59
CA ILE A 155 10.01 -10.44 17.79
C ILE A 155 10.82 -9.50 18.69
N GLY A 156 10.53 -8.19 18.71
CA GLY A 156 11.19 -7.23 19.57
C GLY A 156 10.85 -7.39 21.05
N VAL A 157 9.61 -7.82 21.37
CA VAL A 157 9.22 -8.15 22.74
C VAL A 157 9.99 -9.39 23.21
N ALA A 158 10.02 -10.43 22.39
CA ALA A 158 10.73 -11.68 22.71
C ALA A 158 12.25 -11.44 22.92
N GLU A 159 12.88 -10.64 22.09
CA GLU A 159 14.30 -10.27 22.23
C GLU A 159 14.56 -9.43 23.50
N SER A 160 13.70 -8.46 23.81
CA SER A 160 13.85 -7.58 24.97
C SER A 160 13.71 -8.35 26.28
N LEU A 161 12.74 -9.24 26.35
CA LEU A 161 12.49 -10.09 27.52
C LEU A 161 13.40 -11.32 27.57
N ARG A 162 14.03 -11.70 26.45
CA ARG A 162 14.75 -12.98 26.24
C ARG A 162 13.87 -14.19 26.53
N ILE A 163 12.63 -14.10 26.14
CA ILE A 163 11.59 -15.12 26.31
C ILE A 163 11.50 -16.00 25.06
N LYS A 164 11.13 -17.26 25.25
CA LYS A 164 10.97 -18.25 24.18
C LYS A 164 9.55 -18.79 24.14
N ILE A 165 9.25 -19.54 23.10
CA ILE A 165 7.98 -20.30 22.99
C ILE A 165 7.94 -21.32 24.13
N GLY A 166 6.79 -21.37 24.82
CA GLY A 166 6.55 -22.18 25.99
C GLY A 166 6.78 -21.50 27.34
N ASP A 167 7.46 -20.33 27.34
CA ASP A 167 7.70 -19.58 28.57
C ASP A 167 6.45 -18.80 29.01
N GLU A 168 6.40 -18.45 30.28
CA GLU A 168 5.36 -17.62 30.88
C GLU A 168 5.60 -16.14 30.61
N LEU A 169 4.55 -15.46 30.18
CA LEU A 169 4.49 -14.00 29.99
C LEU A 169 3.50 -13.40 30.96
N ILE A 170 3.97 -12.47 31.79
CA ILE A 170 3.06 -11.69 32.67
C ILE A 170 2.79 -10.35 31.98
N LEU A 171 1.49 -10.00 31.89
CA LEU A 171 1.05 -8.69 31.39
C LEU A 171 0.40 -7.89 32.52
N ILE A 172 0.77 -6.62 32.58
CA ILE A 172 0.13 -5.64 33.50
C ILE A 172 -0.35 -4.47 32.66
N SER A 173 -1.63 -4.11 32.83
CA SER A 173 -2.27 -2.99 32.15
C SER A 173 -3.28 -2.30 33.05
N GLN A 174 -3.96 -1.30 32.52
CA GLN A 174 -5.13 -0.69 33.14
C GLN A 174 -6.39 -1.15 32.40
N GLY A 175 -7.35 -1.65 33.16
CA GLY A 175 -8.67 -1.98 32.64
C GLY A 175 -9.47 -0.75 32.22
N ALA A 176 -10.50 -0.96 31.41
CA ALA A 176 -11.39 0.11 30.96
C ALA A 176 -12.20 0.76 32.12
N ASP A 177 -12.37 0.03 33.19
CA ASP A 177 -12.99 0.46 34.46
C ASP A 177 -12.02 1.18 35.40
N GLY A 178 -10.74 1.29 35.03
CA GLY A 178 -9.67 1.89 35.84
C GLY A 178 -8.99 0.91 36.79
N SER A 179 -9.39 -0.35 36.86
CA SER A 179 -8.74 -1.40 37.66
C SER A 179 -7.33 -1.73 37.13
N ILE A 180 -6.51 -2.40 37.94
CA ILE A 180 -5.24 -2.97 37.52
C ILE A 180 -5.53 -4.36 36.92
N ALA A 181 -5.27 -4.54 35.65
CA ALA A 181 -5.28 -5.82 34.97
C ALA A 181 -3.91 -6.48 35.11
N ASN A 182 -3.88 -7.72 35.61
CA ASN A 182 -2.65 -8.53 35.74
C ASN A 182 -2.99 -9.99 35.49
N ASP A 183 -2.28 -10.62 34.55
CA ASP A 183 -2.52 -12.02 34.21
C ASP A 183 -1.27 -12.67 33.57
N ILE A 184 -1.29 -14.03 33.48
CA ILE A 184 -0.20 -14.84 32.97
C ILE A 184 -0.63 -15.56 31.70
N TYR A 185 0.19 -15.53 30.69
CA TYR A 185 -0.02 -16.15 29.38
C TYR A 185 1.14 -17.05 29.01
N ILE A 186 0.90 -18.07 28.17
CA ILE A 186 1.96 -18.88 27.60
C ILE A 186 2.30 -18.40 26.18
N VAL A 187 3.57 -18.17 25.93
CA VAL A 187 4.04 -17.76 24.60
C VAL A 187 3.91 -18.91 23.62
N THR A 188 3.07 -18.78 22.61
CA THR A 188 2.83 -19.85 21.61
C THR A 188 3.47 -19.57 20.27
N ALA A 189 3.74 -18.31 19.93
CA ALA A 189 4.36 -17.95 18.66
C ALA A 189 5.16 -16.64 18.72
N LEU A 190 6.11 -16.52 17.79
CA LEU A 190 6.82 -15.29 17.49
C LEU A 190 6.40 -14.76 16.12
N VAL A 191 6.07 -13.45 16.06
CA VAL A 191 5.44 -12.80 14.91
C VAL A 191 6.30 -11.66 14.38
N GLY A 192 6.34 -11.55 13.05
CA GLY A 192 6.95 -10.42 12.35
C GLY A 192 8.47 -10.45 12.35
N THR A 193 9.06 -9.29 12.06
CA THR A 193 10.51 -9.07 12.01
C THR A 193 10.90 -7.90 12.90
N ARG A 194 12.21 -7.66 13.07
CA ARG A 194 12.73 -6.52 13.85
C ARG A 194 12.22 -5.15 13.36
N ASN A 195 11.89 -5.04 12.08
CA ASN A 195 11.45 -3.81 11.44
C ASN A 195 9.94 -3.80 11.13
N SER A 196 9.19 -4.81 11.57
CA SER A 196 7.74 -4.87 11.34
C SER A 196 6.95 -4.03 12.35
N TRP A 197 5.74 -3.66 11.97
CA TRP A 197 4.76 -2.98 12.84
C TRP A 197 4.38 -3.80 14.07
N ASP A 198 4.63 -5.11 14.00
CA ASP A 198 4.29 -6.08 15.05
C ASP A 198 5.36 -6.18 16.13
N ARG A 199 6.52 -5.52 15.93
CA ARG A 199 7.71 -5.67 16.78
C ARG A 199 7.44 -5.58 18.28
N ASN A 200 6.62 -4.62 18.70
CA ASN A 200 6.34 -4.32 20.11
C ASN A 200 4.90 -4.71 20.51
N LYS A 201 4.27 -5.65 19.78
CA LYS A 201 2.90 -6.09 20.04
C LYS A 201 2.86 -7.44 20.74
N VAL A 202 1.82 -7.61 21.54
CA VAL A 202 1.41 -8.89 22.13
C VAL A 202 -0.01 -9.16 21.64
N TYR A 203 -0.20 -10.27 20.96
CA TYR A 203 -1.49 -10.68 20.42
C TYR A 203 -2.15 -11.67 21.37
N LEU A 204 -3.38 -11.38 21.76
CA LEU A 204 -4.25 -12.23 22.59
C LEU A 204 -5.54 -12.56 21.82
N PRO A 205 -6.20 -13.67 22.11
CA PRO A 205 -7.58 -13.87 21.66
C PRO A 205 -8.48 -12.72 22.11
N LEU A 206 -9.43 -12.31 21.25
CA LEU A 206 -10.28 -11.15 21.50
C LEU A 206 -11.00 -11.24 22.85
N SER A 207 -11.66 -12.37 23.14
CA SER A 207 -12.40 -12.59 24.38
C SER A 207 -11.49 -12.49 25.62
N VAL A 208 -10.27 -13.02 25.52
CA VAL A 208 -9.26 -12.98 26.58
C VAL A 208 -8.79 -11.55 26.83
N ALA A 209 -8.52 -10.79 25.76
CA ALA A 209 -8.14 -9.38 25.88
C ALA A 209 -9.29 -8.52 26.45
N GLN A 210 -10.54 -8.82 26.08
CA GLN A 210 -11.73 -8.15 26.64
C GLN A 210 -11.90 -8.42 28.13
N GLU A 211 -11.72 -9.67 28.55
CA GLU A 211 -11.75 -10.06 29.96
C GLU A 211 -10.61 -9.39 30.75
N PHE A 212 -9.37 -9.51 30.27
CA PHE A 212 -8.19 -8.90 30.87
C PHE A 212 -8.34 -7.38 31.10
N LEU A 213 -8.97 -6.68 30.15
CA LEU A 213 -9.14 -5.23 30.20
C LEU A 213 -10.48 -4.79 30.82
N SER A 214 -11.29 -5.69 31.38
CA SER A 214 -12.65 -5.38 31.84
C SER A 214 -13.48 -4.64 30.77
N PHE A 215 -13.35 -5.08 29.51
CA PHE A 215 -13.91 -4.41 28.33
C PHE A 215 -14.90 -5.32 27.59
N TYR A 216 -15.77 -5.96 28.32
CA TYR A 216 -16.69 -7.00 27.87
C TYR A 216 -17.62 -6.53 26.75
N GLY A 217 -17.73 -7.35 25.68
CA GLY A 217 -18.63 -7.09 24.57
C GLY A 217 -18.35 -5.81 23.80
N LYS A 218 -17.15 -5.25 23.91
CA LYS A 218 -16.74 -4.03 23.20
C LYS A 218 -15.45 -4.21 22.45
N VAL A 219 -15.29 -3.43 21.37
CA VAL A 219 -14.06 -3.38 20.58
C VAL A 219 -13.66 -1.93 20.34
N HIS A 220 -12.38 -1.67 20.15
CA HIS A 220 -11.90 -0.34 19.83
C HIS A 220 -12.03 -0.05 18.33
N GLN A 221 -11.96 -1.10 17.52
CA GLN A 221 -11.86 -0.96 16.07
C GLN A 221 -12.45 -2.17 15.37
N TYR A 222 -13.16 -1.90 14.26
CA TYR A 222 -13.31 -2.88 13.20
C TYR A 222 -12.36 -2.54 12.06
N SER A 223 -11.50 -3.48 11.68
CA SER A 223 -10.64 -3.38 10.51
C SER A 223 -11.31 -4.10 9.35
N LEU A 224 -11.49 -3.42 8.21
CA LEU A 224 -12.19 -3.94 7.05
C LEU A 224 -11.23 -4.18 5.90
N LEU A 225 -11.37 -5.33 5.25
CA LEU A 225 -10.76 -5.62 3.96
C LEU A 225 -11.85 -5.53 2.88
N LEU A 226 -11.53 -4.88 1.77
CA LEU A 226 -12.43 -4.70 0.62
C LEU A 226 -12.01 -5.59 -0.53
N GLU A 227 -12.97 -5.96 -1.39
CA GLU A 227 -12.72 -6.70 -2.63
C GLU A 227 -11.90 -5.90 -3.63
N ASP A 228 -12.17 -4.59 -3.74
CA ASP A 228 -11.48 -3.64 -4.63
C ASP A 228 -10.86 -2.50 -3.82
N GLU A 229 -9.54 -2.40 -3.85
CA GLU A 229 -8.77 -1.32 -3.21
C GLU A 229 -9.13 0.07 -3.75
N ASN A 230 -9.61 0.17 -5.00
CA ASN A 230 -10.00 1.44 -5.60
C ASN A 230 -11.37 1.94 -5.10
N ALA A 231 -12.17 1.07 -4.52
CA ALA A 231 -13.51 1.40 -4.01
C ALA A 231 -13.51 2.01 -2.60
N VAL A 232 -12.33 2.16 -1.95
CA VAL A 232 -12.20 2.63 -0.56
C VAL A 232 -13.01 3.90 -0.30
N THR A 233 -12.88 4.93 -1.12
CA THR A 233 -13.57 6.22 -0.93
C THR A 233 -15.08 6.06 -1.01
N ARG A 234 -15.58 5.32 -2.01
CA ARG A 234 -17.02 5.08 -2.20
C ARG A 234 -17.63 4.29 -1.05
N ILE A 235 -16.95 3.21 -0.61
CA ILE A 235 -17.42 2.36 0.48
C ILE A 235 -17.34 3.09 1.82
N THR A 236 -16.31 3.92 2.05
CA THR A 236 -16.24 4.79 3.23
C THR A 236 -17.45 5.71 3.32
N GLN A 237 -17.88 6.33 2.23
CA GLN A 237 -19.06 7.20 2.21
C GLN A 237 -20.35 6.42 2.50
N SER A 238 -20.52 5.24 1.89
CA SER A 238 -21.65 4.35 2.15
C SER A 238 -21.74 3.95 3.63
N LEU A 239 -20.62 3.49 4.20
CA LEU A 239 -20.52 3.11 5.61
C LEU A 239 -20.76 4.29 6.55
N THR A 240 -20.26 5.48 6.23
CA THR A 240 -20.51 6.70 7.03
C THR A 240 -21.99 7.05 7.06
N THR A 241 -22.71 6.81 5.97
CA THR A 241 -24.17 7.05 5.92
C THR A 241 -24.95 5.97 6.67
N ALA A 242 -24.52 4.71 6.59
CA ALA A 242 -25.15 3.59 7.29
C ALA A 242 -24.90 3.63 8.81
N LEU A 243 -23.74 4.10 9.22
CA LEU A 243 -23.28 4.08 10.63
C LEU A 243 -23.03 5.51 11.16
N PRO A 244 -24.06 6.37 11.29
CA PRO A 244 -23.89 7.79 11.61
C PRO A 244 -23.34 8.06 13.01
N THR A 245 -23.39 7.08 13.91
CA THR A 245 -22.86 7.15 15.29
C THR A 245 -21.40 6.73 15.41
N LEU A 246 -20.81 6.21 14.32
CA LEU A 246 -19.43 5.71 14.30
C LEU A 246 -18.55 6.53 13.36
N SER A 247 -17.28 6.57 13.65
CA SER A 247 -16.26 7.23 12.82
C SER A 247 -15.68 6.22 11.84
N VAL A 248 -15.94 6.43 10.55
CA VAL A 248 -15.45 5.57 9.46
C VAL A 248 -14.26 6.24 8.79
N ASN A 249 -13.08 5.65 8.90
CA ASN A 249 -11.83 6.25 8.46
C ASN A 249 -11.14 5.34 7.43
N PRO A 250 -10.91 5.81 6.18
CA PRO A 250 -10.09 5.08 5.23
C PRO A 250 -8.63 5.08 5.68
N TRP A 251 -7.85 4.09 5.25
CA TRP A 251 -6.45 3.94 5.63
C TRP A 251 -5.60 5.20 5.37
N MET A 252 -5.95 5.98 4.36
CA MET A 252 -5.29 7.26 4.03
C MET A 252 -5.43 8.32 5.12
N GLN A 253 -6.51 8.28 5.90
CA GLN A 253 -6.74 9.16 7.06
C GLN A 253 -6.12 8.57 8.32
N VAL A 254 -6.20 7.26 8.50
CA VAL A 254 -5.60 6.54 9.64
C VAL A 254 -4.10 6.80 9.69
N GLU A 255 -3.43 6.68 8.55
CA GLU A 255 -1.99 6.88 8.41
C GLU A 255 -1.67 8.03 7.45
N ALA A 256 -2.21 9.20 7.79
CA ALA A 256 -2.08 10.40 6.96
C ALA A 256 -0.61 10.79 6.69
N THR A 257 0.29 10.59 7.64
CA THR A 257 1.72 10.87 7.48
C THR A 257 2.34 9.98 6.41
N PHE A 258 2.05 8.69 6.46
CA PHE A 258 2.53 7.73 5.46
C PHE A 258 1.95 8.03 4.08
N TYR A 259 0.63 8.26 4.00
CA TYR A 259 -0.06 8.61 2.76
C TYR A 259 0.50 9.89 2.13
N ASN A 260 0.68 10.95 2.92
CA ASN A 260 1.23 12.23 2.43
C ASN A 260 2.67 12.08 1.94
N SER A 261 3.50 11.28 2.62
CA SER A 261 4.87 11.00 2.19
C SER A 261 4.89 10.26 0.86
N MET A 262 4.03 9.25 0.70
CA MET A 262 3.88 8.50 -0.54
C MET A 262 3.39 9.39 -1.70
N GLU A 263 2.43 10.29 -1.45
CA GLU A 263 1.93 11.24 -2.46
C GLU A 263 2.98 12.29 -2.84
N ALA A 264 3.83 12.72 -1.90
CA ALA A 264 4.96 13.59 -2.19
C ALA A 264 6.00 12.89 -3.09
N ASP A 265 6.30 11.62 -2.78
CA ASP A 265 7.20 10.79 -3.59
C ASP A 265 6.66 10.54 -5.00
N LYS A 266 5.36 10.25 -5.14
CA LYS A 266 4.69 10.14 -6.46
C LYS A 266 4.81 11.43 -7.27
N ARG A 267 4.65 12.59 -6.64
CA ARG A 267 4.81 13.89 -7.31
C ARG A 267 6.25 14.09 -7.79
N GLY A 268 7.24 13.78 -6.94
CA GLY A 268 8.65 13.83 -7.31
C GLY A 268 8.98 12.93 -8.50
N ASN A 269 8.43 11.71 -8.50
CA ASN A 269 8.64 10.76 -9.58
C ASN A 269 7.97 11.19 -10.91
N ARG A 270 6.76 11.77 -10.88
CA ARG A 270 6.15 12.39 -12.07
C ARG A 270 7.03 13.51 -12.65
N PHE A 271 7.64 14.33 -11.79
CA PHE A 271 8.56 15.37 -12.24
C PHE A 271 9.81 14.77 -12.90
N THR A 272 10.38 13.72 -12.34
CA THR A 272 11.50 12.98 -12.93
C THR A 272 11.14 12.40 -14.31
N LEU A 273 9.94 11.81 -14.45
CA LEU A 273 9.44 11.33 -15.74
C LEU A 273 9.32 12.45 -16.77
N LEU A 274 8.84 13.63 -16.38
CA LEU A 274 8.79 14.80 -17.28
C LEU A 274 10.18 15.21 -17.77
N ILE A 275 11.18 15.17 -16.89
CA ILE A 275 12.58 15.47 -17.28
C ILE A 275 13.08 14.42 -18.30
N ILE A 276 12.81 13.14 -18.08
CA ILE A 276 13.21 12.06 -19.00
C ILE A 276 12.55 12.26 -20.35
N VAL A 277 11.23 12.50 -20.39
CA VAL A 277 10.51 12.79 -21.64
C VAL A 277 11.10 13.99 -22.36
N PHE A 278 11.45 15.05 -21.63
CA PHE A 278 12.06 16.26 -22.20
C PHE A 278 13.45 15.97 -22.80
N ILE A 279 14.29 15.17 -22.14
CA ILE A 279 15.61 14.77 -22.65
C ILE A 279 15.44 13.93 -23.93
N VAL A 280 14.51 12.99 -23.94
CA VAL A 280 14.21 12.19 -25.14
C VAL A 280 13.72 13.08 -26.29
N PHE A 281 12.85 14.05 -25.99
CA PHE A 281 12.36 15.03 -26.96
C PHE A 281 13.50 15.84 -27.58
N ILE A 282 14.44 16.36 -26.78
CA ILE A 282 15.62 17.08 -27.26
C ILE A 282 16.47 16.18 -28.17
N GLY A 283 16.66 14.92 -27.80
CA GLY A 283 17.39 13.95 -28.61
C GLY A 283 16.76 13.72 -29.98
N VAL A 284 15.44 13.56 -30.03
CA VAL A 284 14.66 13.45 -31.26
C VAL A 284 14.76 14.73 -32.09
N LEU A 285 14.57 15.89 -31.45
CA LEU A 285 14.65 17.19 -32.11
C LEU A 285 16.02 17.39 -32.78
N ASN A 286 17.11 17.09 -32.09
CA ASN A 286 18.47 17.19 -32.63
C ASN A 286 18.66 16.28 -33.83
N THR A 287 18.15 15.04 -33.80
CA THR A 287 18.23 14.11 -34.91
C THR A 287 17.44 14.58 -36.14
N VAL A 288 16.23 15.12 -35.92
CA VAL A 288 15.40 15.71 -36.98
C VAL A 288 16.07 16.95 -37.56
N LEU A 289 16.61 17.83 -36.72
CA LEU A 289 17.31 19.03 -37.16
C LEU A 289 18.50 18.70 -38.03
N MET A 290 19.36 17.76 -37.62
CA MET A 290 20.48 17.30 -38.39
C MET A 290 20.05 16.73 -39.75
N SER A 291 18.92 15.99 -39.78
CA SER A 291 18.26 15.52 -40.98
C SER A 291 17.93 16.61 -41.99
N VAL A 292 17.36 17.68 -41.48
CA VAL A 292 16.96 18.81 -42.31
C VAL A 292 18.17 19.55 -42.86
N LEU A 293 19.20 19.77 -42.03
CA LEU A 293 20.43 20.46 -42.42
C LEU A 293 21.19 19.69 -43.50
N GLU A 294 21.34 18.37 -43.41
CA GLU A 294 22.00 17.55 -44.43
C GLU A 294 21.31 17.59 -45.80
N ARG A 295 19.98 17.80 -45.81
CA ARG A 295 19.15 17.79 -47.02
C ARG A 295 18.77 19.17 -47.52
N THR A 296 19.43 20.23 -47.03
CA THR A 296 19.13 21.61 -47.40
C THR A 296 19.19 21.85 -48.91
N ARG A 297 20.17 21.22 -49.63
CA ARG A 297 20.26 21.29 -51.07
C ARG A 297 19.06 20.63 -51.78
N GLU A 298 18.59 19.46 -51.30
CA GLU A 298 17.42 18.78 -51.88
C GLU A 298 16.16 19.68 -51.67
N PHE A 299 15.98 20.29 -50.52
CA PHE A 299 14.90 21.21 -50.28
C PHE A 299 15.00 22.52 -51.07
N GLY A 300 16.22 22.98 -51.36
CA GLY A 300 16.46 24.11 -52.26
C GLY A 300 16.01 23.84 -53.70
N VAL A 301 16.31 22.63 -54.21
CA VAL A 301 15.85 22.20 -55.55
C VAL A 301 14.32 22.09 -55.58
N LEU A 302 13.68 21.49 -54.57
CA LEU A 302 12.22 21.41 -54.50
C LEU A 302 11.57 22.80 -54.47
N LYS A 303 12.18 23.75 -53.80
CA LYS A 303 11.71 25.15 -53.77
C LYS A 303 11.88 25.85 -55.12
N ALA A 304 13.00 25.58 -55.83
CA ALA A 304 13.24 26.14 -57.14
C ALA A 304 12.27 25.61 -58.22
N ILE A 305 11.76 24.40 -58.06
CA ILE A 305 10.74 23.78 -58.95
C ILE A 305 9.31 24.24 -58.54
N GLY A 306 9.16 25.16 -57.56
CA GLY A 306 7.86 25.75 -57.16
C GLY A 306 7.16 25.08 -55.98
N SER A 307 7.81 24.19 -55.23
CA SER A 307 7.20 23.60 -54.03
C SER A 307 7.04 24.65 -52.92
N ARG A 308 5.84 24.72 -52.34
CA ARG A 308 5.53 25.66 -51.24
C ARG A 308 6.28 25.25 -49.95
N PRO A 309 6.75 26.19 -49.12
CA PRO A 309 7.43 25.87 -47.85
C PRO A 309 6.63 24.94 -46.95
N GLY A 310 5.30 25.12 -46.89
CA GLY A 310 4.39 24.26 -46.13
C GLY A 310 4.37 22.78 -46.60
N THR A 311 4.61 22.54 -47.90
CA THR A 311 4.71 21.19 -48.45
C THR A 311 6.00 20.49 -47.99
N ILE A 312 7.11 21.23 -47.90
CA ILE A 312 8.39 20.71 -47.42
C ILE A 312 8.31 20.43 -45.91
N ALA A 313 7.70 21.36 -45.12
CA ALA A 313 7.47 21.13 -43.68
C ALA A 313 6.54 19.91 -43.42
N GLY A 314 5.49 19.76 -44.24
CA GLY A 314 4.60 18.59 -44.20
C GLY A 314 5.32 17.28 -44.49
N LEU A 315 6.25 17.28 -45.46
CA LEU A 315 7.09 16.11 -45.77
C LEU A 315 7.95 15.70 -44.56
N ILE A 316 8.62 16.66 -43.92
CA ILE A 316 9.47 16.41 -42.74
C ILE A 316 8.62 15.86 -41.57
N LEU A 317 7.43 16.47 -41.32
CA LEU A 317 6.51 15.99 -40.28
C LEU A 317 6.04 14.56 -40.53
N ILE A 318 5.65 14.23 -41.75
CA ILE A 318 5.25 12.88 -42.12
C ILE A 318 6.42 11.87 -41.97
N GLU A 319 7.62 12.25 -42.38
CA GLU A 319 8.84 11.43 -42.15
C GLU A 319 9.05 11.15 -40.67
N THR A 320 8.97 12.19 -39.80
CA THR A 320 9.14 12.05 -38.35
C THR A 320 8.02 11.21 -37.72
N MET A 321 6.78 11.39 -38.15
CA MET A 321 5.64 10.56 -37.68
C MET A 321 5.79 9.10 -38.06
N MET A 322 6.28 8.82 -39.29
CA MET A 322 6.55 7.44 -39.70
C MET A 322 7.69 6.81 -38.90
N LEU A 323 8.76 7.54 -38.61
CA LEU A 323 9.84 7.08 -37.74
C LEU A 323 9.33 6.82 -36.33
N ALA A 324 8.49 7.70 -35.79
CA ALA A 324 7.85 7.52 -34.47
C ALA A 324 6.94 6.28 -34.44
N SER A 325 6.14 6.06 -35.49
CA SER A 325 5.30 4.85 -35.59
C SER A 325 6.07 3.54 -35.71
N MET A 326 7.30 3.61 -36.24
CA MET A 326 8.23 2.44 -36.31
C MET A 326 8.93 2.18 -34.98
N SER A 327 8.93 3.15 -34.05
CA SER A 327 9.58 3.06 -32.76
C SER A 327 8.65 2.60 -31.63
N LEU A 328 7.35 2.57 -31.86
CA LEU A 328 6.32 2.03 -30.97
C LEU A 328 6.17 0.52 -31.14
#